data_028c53d661a150681c1e028371a15603
#
_entry.id   028c53d661a150681c1e028371a15603
#
_cell.length_a   1.000
_cell.length_b   1.000
_cell.length_c   1.000
_cell.angle_alpha   90.00
_cell.angle_beta   90.00
_cell.angle_gamma   90.00
#
_symmetry.space_group_name_H-M   'P 1'
#
loop_
_entity.id
_entity.type
_entity.pdbx_description
1 polymer ?
#
loop_
_entity_poly.entity_id
_entity_poly.type
_entity_poly.pdbx_seq_one_letter_code
_entity_poly.pdbx_strand_id
1 'polypeptide(L)'
;MSGADLLERWGAYLARDRRRSPHTVRAYLGAANRLIAATGADDWPALARLDAGALRAYLAARRTDGLGNASAARELSAVKALLGHAREQAGLNDRAGPRLRGPRVKKGLPRPVTPDDAVSLVQSVAEAASDDWIGARDRAVLLLLYGAGLRIAEALSLTTADAALGETLLVTGKGGKQRVVPILPVVRDAVADYVERQ
;
A
#
# COMPACT_ATOMS: atom_id res chain seq x y z
N MET A 1 11.96 28.41 -2.45
CA MET A 1 11.33 27.15 -2.95
C MET A 1 10.01 27.05 -2.23
N SER A 2 8.93 26.80 -2.92
CA SER A 2 7.62 26.62 -2.25
C SER A 2 7.49 25.20 -1.71
N GLY A 3 6.61 25.00 -0.71
CA GLY A 3 6.31 23.65 -0.22
C GLY A 3 5.77 22.71 -1.31
N ALA A 4 5.10 23.26 -2.33
CA ALA A 4 4.66 22.52 -3.52
C ALA A 4 5.84 22.01 -4.35
N ASP A 5 6.82 22.87 -4.65
CA ASP A 5 8.04 22.50 -5.39
C ASP A 5 8.84 21.42 -4.62
N LEU A 6 8.85 21.50 -3.29
CA LEU A 6 9.52 20.52 -2.44
C LEU A 6 8.82 19.15 -2.58
N LEU A 7 7.50 19.11 -2.49
CA LEU A 7 6.73 17.87 -2.61
C LEU A 7 6.87 17.24 -3.99
N GLU A 8 6.88 18.05 -5.05
CA GLU A 8 7.11 17.58 -6.42
C GLU A 8 8.48 16.90 -6.56
N ARG A 9 9.55 17.59 -6.11
CA ARG A 9 10.93 17.05 -6.14
C ARG A 9 11.05 15.79 -5.30
N TRP A 10 10.44 15.75 -4.11
CA TRP A 10 10.41 14.56 -3.26
C TRP A 10 9.71 13.39 -3.94
N GLY A 11 8.58 13.64 -4.60
CA GLY A 11 7.85 12.65 -5.37
C GLY A 11 8.67 12.08 -6.52
N ALA A 12 9.34 12.95 -7.29
CA ALA A 12 10.22 12.56 -8.38
C ALA A 12 11.38 11.69 -7.89
N TYR A 13 12.05 12.08 -6.80
CA TYR A 13 13.11 11.29 -6.17
C TYR A 13 12.61 9.90 -5.74
N LEU A 14 11.47 9.84 -5.06
CA LEU A 14 10.90 8.55 -4.64
C LEU A 14 10.58 7.62 -5.81
N ALA A 15 10.02 8.18 -6.89
CA ALA A 15 9.62 7.40 -8.06
C ALA A 15 10.83 6.97 -8.91
N ARG A 16 11.73 7.87 -9.22
CA ARG A 16 12.83 7.66 -10.17
C ARG A 16 14.05 7.03 -9.49
N ASP A 17 14.56 7.68 -8.45
CA ASP A 17 15.84 7.26 -7.83
C ASP A 17 15.64 6.10 -6.85
N ARG A 18 14.53 6.12 -6.08
CA ARG A 18 14.22 5.06 -5.12
C ARG A 18 13.30 3.98 -5.68
N ARG A 19 12.80 4.12 -6.90
CA ARG A 19 11.92 3.17 -7.61
C ARG A 19 10.78 2.67 -6.74
N ARG A 20 10.14 3.60 -6.00
CA ARG A 20 9.02 3.28 -5.11
C ARG A 20 7.74 3.12 -5.94
N SER A 21 6.88 2.18 -5.51
CA SER A 21 5.57 2.00 -6.15
C SER A 21 4.71 3.26 -6.03
N PRO A 22 3.77 3.54 -6.96
CA PRO A 22 2.87 4.70 -6.90
C PRO A 22 2.13 4.82 -5.56
N HIS A 23 1.72 3.71 -4.97
CA HIS A 23 1.08 3.68 -3.65
C HIS A 23 2.03 4.15 -2.53
N THR A 24 3.30 3.74 -2.58
CA THR A 24 4.32 4.18 -1.61
C THR A 24 4.62 5.67 -1.78
N VAL A 25 4.76 6.15 -3.03
CA VAL A 25 4.98 7.57 -3.33
C VAL A 25 3.83 8.41 -2.77
N ARG A 26 2.57 8.05 -3.06
CA ARG A 26 1.39 8.74 -2.54
C ARG A 26 1.38 8.79 -1.01
N ALA A 27 1.64 7.67 -0.34
CA ALA A 27 1.67 7.61 1.11
C ALA A 27 2.76 8.50 1.72
N TYR A 28 3.95 8.53 1.10
CA TYR A 28 5.09 9.33 1.56
C TYR A 28 4.89 10.82 1.29
N LEU A 29 4.30 11.18 0.16
CA LEU A 29 3.90 12.57 -0.11
C LEU A 29 2.84 13.07 0.87
N GLY A 30 1.84 12.24 1.18
CA GLY A 30 0.84 12.59 2.20
C GLY A 30 1.45 12.81 3.58
N ALA A 31 2.42 11.97 4.00
CA ALA A 31 3.14 12.17 5.26
C ALA A 31 4.01 13.45 5.24
N ALA A 32 4.69 13.72 4.13
CA ALA A 32 5.49 14.94 3.94
C ALA A 32 4.62 16.19 4.04
N ASN A 33 3.50 16.22 3.33
CA ASN A 33 2.57 17.36 3.35
C ASN A 33 2.03 17.65 4.75
N ARG A 34 1.66 16.60 5.50
CA ARG A 34 1.21 16.76 6.89
C ARG A 34 2.30 17.27 7.82
N LEU A 35 3.55 16.80 7.66
CA LEU A 35 4.67 17.27 8.44
C LEU A 35 4.96 18.75 8.16
N ILE A 36 4.99 19.15 6.89
CA ILE A 36 5.18 20.54 6.46
C ILE A 36 4.09 21.43 7.04
N ALA A 37 2.83 21.03 6.91
CA ALA A 37 1.69 21.78 7.45
C ALA A 37 1.76 21.96 8.99
N ALA A 38 2.23 20.93 9.69
CA ALA A 38 2.32 20.97 11.17
C ALA A 38 3.54 21.73 11.69
N THR A 39 4.63 21.82 10.93
CA THR A 39 5.90 22.40 11.40
C THR A 39 6.25 23.72 10.72
N GLY A 40 5.61 24.06 9.60
CA GLY A 40 5.96 25.19 8.76
C GLY A 40 7.30 25.03 8.01
N ALA A 41 7.91 23.84 8.06
CA ALA A 41 9.19 23.58 7.40
C ALA A 41 8.97 23.25 5.94
N ASP A 42 9.00 24.26 5.07
CA ASP A 42 8.62 24.17 3.64
C ASP A 42 9.82 24.18 2.67
N ASP A 43 11.05 24.11 3.20
CA ASP A 43 12.26 23.94 2.43
C ASP A 43 13.20 22.86 2.98
N TRP A 44 14.21 22.46 2.20
CA TRP A 44 15.15 21.40 2.59
C TRP A 44 15.95 21.75 3.85
N PRO A 45 16.49 22.97 4.02
CA PRO A 45 17.20 23.35 5.23
C PRO A 45 16.33 23.35 6.47
N ALA A 46 15.08 23.82 6.39
CA ALA A 46 14.14 23.82 7.50
C ALA A 46 13.78 22.39 7.94
N LEU A 47 13.43 21.53 6.98
CA LEU A 47 13.20 20.10 7.25
C LEU A 47 14.42 19.41 7.87
N ALA A 48 15.62 19.68 7.34
CA ALA A 48 16.86 19.08 7.82
C ALA A 48 17.20 19.46 9.27
N ARG A 49 16.72 20.63 9.74
CA ARG A 49 16.94 21.14 11.10
C ARG A 49 15.89 20.68 12.11
N LEU A 50 14.81 20.01 11.67
CA LEU A 50 13.81 19.50 12.60
C LEU A 50 14.46 18.57 13.61
N ASP A 51 14.29 18.88 14.88
CA ASP A 51 14.85 18.10 15.99
C ASP A 51 13.92 16.97 16.45
N ALA A 52 14.40 16.16 17.37
CA ALA A 52 13.64 15.06 17.93
C ALA A 52 12.43 15.54 18.75
N GLY A 53 12.46 16.77 19.29
CA GLY A 53 11.36 17.36 20.04
C GLY A 53 10.17 17.70 19.13
N ALA A 54 10.42 18.47 18.07
CA ALA A 54 9.42 18.83 17.08
C ALA A 54 8.76 17.60 16.45
N LEU A 55 9.56 16.58 16.13
CA LEU A 55 9.05 15.34 15.53
C LEU A 55 8.23 14.49 16.51
N ARG A 56 8.59 14.47 17.80
CA ARG A 56 7.76 13.82 18.82
C ARG A 56 6.45 14.57 19.03
N ALA A 57 6.46 15.89 19.05
CA ALA A 57 5.25 16.71 19.16
C ALA A 57 4.31 16.45 17.97
N TYR A 58 4.86 16.43 16.74
CA TYR A 58 4.10 16.07 15.53
C TYR A 58 3.44 14.69 15.66
N LEU A 59 4.22 13.67 16.00
CA LEU A 59 3.69 12.30 16.13
C LEU A 59 2.69 12.15 17.27
N ALA A 60 2.86 12.91 18.37
CA ALA A 60 1.91 12.93 19.47
C ALA A 60 0.57 13.54 19.02
N ALA A 61 0.59 14.68 18.32
CA ALA A 61 -0.61 15.28 17.76
C ALA A 61 -1.34 14.31 16.82
N ARG A 62 -0.61 13.64 15.91
CA ARG A 62 -1.19 12.63 15.01
C ARG A 62 -1.86 11.47 15.76
N ARG A 63 -1.32 11.09 16.92
CA ARG A 63 -1.93 10.03 17.76
C ARG A 63 -3.19 10.53 18.47
N THR A 64 -3.22 11.77 18.90
CA THR A 64 -4.42 12.42 19.44
C THR A 64 -5.55 12.45 18.39
N ASP A 65 -5.19 12.64 17.11
CA ASP A 65 -6.11 12.56 15.99
C ASP A 65 -6.57 11.11 15.66
N GLY A 66 -6.25 10.12 16.48
CA GLY A 66 -6.68 8.73 16.32
C GLY A 66 -5.74 7.85 15.49
N LEU A 67 -4.50 8.29 15.17
CA LEU A 67 -3.57 7.48 14.38
C LEU A 67 -3.11 6.23 15.16
N GLY A 68 -3.52 5.05 14.70
CA GLY A 68 -3.14 3.77 15.30
C GLY A 68 -1.64 3.44 15.15
N ASN A 69 -1.13 2.56 16.02
CA ASN A 69 0.31 2.23 16.09
C ASN A 69 0.93 1.79 14.77
N ALA A 70 0.24 0.96 13.98
CA ALA A 70 0.75 0.49 12.69
C ALA A 70 0.88 1.63 11.67
N SER A 71 -0.09 2.55 11.65
CA SER A 71 -0.09 3.72 10.78
C SER A 71 0.96 4.74 11.24
N ALA A 72 1.11 4.97 12.56
CA ALA A 72 2.14 5.82 13.12
C ALA A 72 3.57 5.30 12.81
N ALA A 73 3.79 4.00 12.85
CA ALA A 73 5.06 3.41 12.46
C ALA A 73 5.38 3.62 10.96
N ARG A 74 4.36 3.50 10.09
CA ARG A 74 4.49 3.79 8.65
C ARG A 74 4.75 5.27 8.38
N GLU A 75 4.02 6.16 9.06
CA GLU A 75 4.21 7.61 8.94
C GLU A 75 5.61 8.03 9.41
N LEU A 76 6.08 7.50 10.53
CA LEU A 76 7.45 7.72 11.00
C LEU A 76 8.50 7.24 9.98
N SER A 77 8.27 6.13 9.30
CA SER A 77 9.18 5.65 8.25
C SER A 77 9.26 6.61 7.07
N ALA A 78 8.11 7.17 6.66
CA ALA A 78 8.04 8.17 5.60
C ALA A 78 8.73 9.49 6.02
N VAL A 79 8.48 9.95 7.24
CA VAL A 79 9.14 11.14 7.82
C VAL A 79 10.65 10.96 7.88
N LYS A 80 11.15 9.83 8.38
CA LYS A 80 12.60 9.55 8.41
C LYS A 80 13.23 9.58 7.03
N ALA A 81 12.54 9.04 6.03
CA ALA A 81 13.04 9.05 4.65
C ALA A 81 13.10 10.47 4.08
N LEU A 82 12.07 11.30 4.34
CA LEU A 82 12.06 12.71 3.94
C LEU A 82 13.19 13.50 4.60
N LEU A 83 13.36 13.35 5.92
CA LEU A 83 14.41 14.04 6.66
C LEU A 83 15.82 13.62 6.21
N GLY A 84 16.01 12.32 5.92
CA GLY A 84 17.26 11.85 5.33
C GLY A 84 17.57 12.55 4.02
N HIS A 85 16.60 12.60 3.12
CA HIS A 85 16.75 13.30 1.83
C HIS A 85 16.94 14.82 2.01
N ALA A 86 16.18 15.45 2.91
CA ALA A 86 16.34 16.88 3.19
C ALA A 86 17.75 17.22 3.68
N ARG A 87 18.35 16.35 4.50
CA ARG A 87 19.73 16.53 5.00
C ARG A 87 20.75 16.39 3.89
N GLU A 88 20.56 15.43 2.97
CA GLU A 88 21.37 15.28 1.76
C GLU A 88 21.30 16.57 0.92
N GLN A 89 20.10 17.08 0.67
CA GLN A 89 19.89 18.30 -0.11
C GLN A 89 20.44 19.57 0.57
N ALA A 90 20.50 19.58 1.88
CA ALA A 90 21.05 20.70 2.69
C ALA A 90 22.56 20.57 2.97
N GLY A 91 23.23 19.52 2.46
CA GLY A 91 24.67 19.29 2.69
C GLY A 91 25.02 18.91 4.14
N LEU A 92 24.07 18.32 4.89
CA LEU A 92 24.22 17.94 6.31
C LEU A 92 24.41 16.42 6.50
N ASN A 93 25.14 15.77 5.60
CA ASN A 93 25.33 14.33 5.59
C ASN A 93 26.21 13.80 6.73
N ASP A 94 27.09 14.63 7.25
CA ASP A 94 28.07 14.34 8.30
C ASP A 94 27.47 14.19 9.71
N ARG A 95 26.21 14.62 9.88
CA ARG A 95 25.54 14.60 11.18
C ARG A 95 24.45 13.55 11.24
N ALA A 96 24.43 12.75 12.30
CA ALA A 96 23.34 11.82 12.56
C ALA A 96 21.99 12.56 12.70
N GLY A 97 20.99 12.10 11.93
CA GLY A 97 19.63 12.64 12.07
C GLY A 97 18.98 12.30 13.43
N PRO A 98 17.83 12.92 13.74
CA PRO A 98 17.17 12.73 15.02
C PRO A 98 16.79 11.26 15.24
N ARG A 99 17.19 10.70 16.41
CA ARG A 99 16.85 9.33 16.78
C ARG A 99 15.42 9.26 17.30
N LEU A 100 14.54 8.67 16.51
CA LEU A 100 13.15 8.44 16.89
C LEU A 100 12.86 6.95 16.95
N ARG A 101 12.26 6.51 18.06
CA ARG A 101 11.71 5.16 18.18
C ARG A 101 10.24 5.18 17.79
N GLY A 102 9.84 4.29 16.89
CA GLY A 102 8.44 4.10 16.54
C GLY A 102 7.66 3.37 17.64
N PRO A 103 6.32 3.45 17.60
CA PRO A 103 5.48 2.67 18.49
C PRO A 103 5.69 1.16 18.25
N ARG A 104 5.58 0.37 19.31
CA ARG A 104 5.56 -1.09 19.20
C ARG A 104 4.28 -1.52 18.49
N VAL A 105 4.41 -2.12 17.34
CA VAL A 105 3.30 -2.76 16.63
C VAL A 105 3.21 -4.20 17.12
N LYS A 106 2.16 -4.53 17.85
CA LYS A 106 1.86 -5.94 18.17
C LYS A 106 1.48 -6.63 16.87
N LYS A 107 2.28 -7.59 16.44
CA LYS A 107 1.89 -8.50 15.36
C LYS A 107 0.87 -9.45 15.94
N GLY A 108 -0.40 -9.32 15.54
CA GLY A 108 -1.40 -10.34 15.79
C GLY A 108 -1.05 -11.63 15.04
N LEU A 109 -1.51 -12.76 15.54
CA LEU A 109 -1.50 -14.00 14.77
C LEU A 109 -2.37 -13.81 13.53
N PRO A 110 -1.94 -14.28 12.36
CA PRO A 110 -2.82 -14.38 11.21
C PRO A 110 -4.08 -15.16 11.60
N ARG A 111 -5.23 -14.69 11.18
CA ARG A 111 -6.49 -15.44 11.30
C ARG A 111 -6.78 -16.04 9.92
N PRO A 112 -6.31 -17.26 9.65
CA PRO A 112 -6.59 -17.90 8.38
C PRO A 112 -8.09 -18.18 8.29
N VAL A 113 -8.64 -17.98 7.10
CA VAL A 113 -9.98 -18.41 6.76
C VAL A 113 -9.91 -19.92 6.53
N THR A 114 -10.82 -20.70 7.14
CA THR A 114 -10.91 -22.14 6.89
C THR A 114 -11.46 -22.41 5.49
N PRO A 115 -11.25 -23.61 4.91
CA PRO A 115 -11.85 -23.96 3.62
C PRO A 115 -13.38 -23.79 3.62
N ASP A 116 -14.05 -24.22 4.68
CA ASP A 116 -15.51 -24.13 4.79
C ASP A 116 -15.99 -22.67 4.91
N ASP A 117 -15.29 -21.85 5.70
CA ASP A 117 -15.58 -20.41 5.79
C ASP A 117 -15.37 -19.72 4.43
N ALA A 118 -14.33 -20.10 3.68
CA ALA A 118 -14.06 -19.53 2.37
C ALA A 118 -15.17 -19.86 1.37
N VAL A 119 -15.64 -21.12 1.35
CA VAL A 119 -16.75 -21.54 0.50
C VAL A 119 -18.03 -20.80 0.88
N SER A 120 -18.35 -20.75 2.18
CA SER A 120 -19.53 -20.04 2.69
C SER A 120 -19.49 -18.55 2.35
N LEU A 121 -18.32 -17.92 2.48
CA LEU A 121 -18.13 -16.49 2.11
C LEU A 121 -18.39 -16.26 0.62
N VAL A 122 -17.84 -17.11 -0.24
CA VAL A 122 -18.03 -17.02 -1.70
C VAL A 122 -19.51 -17.10 -2.07
N GLN A 123 -20.25 -18.02 -1.45
CA GLN A 123 -21.69 -18.18 -1.68
C GLN A 123 -22.48 -16.97 -1.17
N SER A 124 -22.25 -16.56 0.08
CA SER A 124 -22.97 -15.44 0.71
C SER A 124 -22.78 -14.12 -0.04
N VAL A 125 -21.57 -13.85 -0.54
CA VAL A 125 -21.30 -12.62 -1.28
C VAL A 125 -21.99 -12.62 -2.65
N ALA A 126 -22.03 -13.77 -3.32
CA ALA A 126 -22.73 -13.90 -4.60
C ALA A 126 -24.25 -13.70 -4.43
N GLU A 127 -24.86 -14.28 -3.37
CA GLU A 127 -26.28 -14.17 -3.06
C GLU A 127 -26.70 -12.76 -2.58
N ALA A 128 -25.82 -12.03 -1.90
CA ALA A 128 -26.10 -10.70 -1.37
C ALA A 128 -25.94 -9.57 -2.40
N ALA A 129 -25.46 -9.87 -3.61
CA ALA A 129 -25.23 -8.87 -4.64
C ALA A 129 -26.55 -8.32 -5.20
N SER A 130 -26.58 -7.01 -5.51
CA SER A 130 -27.75 -6.36 -6.10
C SER A 130 -28.03 -6.77 -7.55
N ASP A 131 -26.98 -7.19 -8.26
CA ASP A 131 -27.03 -7.58 -9.65
C ASP A 131 -26.21 -8.86 -9.87
N ASP A 132 -26.66 -9.73 -10.78
CA ASP A 132 -26.05 -11.02 -11.04
C ASP A 132 -24.58 -10.92 -11.45
N TRP A 133 -24.22 -9.93 -12.27
CA TRP A 133 -22.83 -9.74 -12.70
C TRP A 133 -21.91 -9.30 -11.56
N ILE A 134 -22.43 -8.53 -10.57
CA ILE A 134 -21.68 -8.13 -9.37
C ILE A 134 -21.38 -9.36 -8.53
N GLY A 135 -22.38 -10.23 -8.32
CA GLY A 135 -22.22 -11.49 -7.59
C GLY A 135 -21.20 -12.42 -8.26
N ALA A 136 -21.28 -12.56 -9.59
CA ALA A 136 -20.33 -13.36 -10.38
C ALA A 136 -18.90 -12.79 -10.28
N ARG A 137 -18.75 -11.46 -10.39
CA ARG A 137 -17.46 -10.77 -10.23
C ARG A 137 -16.84 -11.03 -8.85
N ASP A 138 -17.60 -10.81 -7.80
CA ASP A 138 -17.10 -10.91 -6.43
C ASP A 138 -16.76 -12.38 -6.10
N ARG A 139 -17.54 -13.33 -6.58
CA ARG A 139 -17.24 -14.76 -6.52
C ARG A 139 -15.92 -15.08 -7.24
N ALA A 140 -15.73 -14.61 -8.46
CA ALA A 140 -14.50 -14.83 -9.23
C ALA A 140 -13.27 -14.26 -8.51
N VAL A 141 -13.37 -13.02 -7.98
CA VAL A 141 -12.30 -12.39 -7.21
C VAL A 141 -11.95 -13.20 -5.96
N LEU A 142 -12.94 -13.60 -5.16
CA LEU A 142 -12.70 -14.39 -3.94
C LEU A 142 -12.03 -15.74 -4.24
N LEU A 143 -12.46 -16.42 -5.31
CA LEU A 143 -11.86 -17.67 -5.75
C LEU A 143 -10.43 -17.50 -6.28
N LEU A 144 -10.12 -16.39 -6.96
CA LEU A 144 -8.75 -16.05 -7.35
C LEU A 144 -7.86 -15.79 -6.11
N LEU A 145 -8.39 -15.13 -5.08
CA LEU A 145 -7.64 -14.88 -3.84
C LEU A 145 -7.40 -16.18 -3.05
N TYR A 146 -8.42 -16.97 -2.83
CA TYR A 146 -8.34 -18.16 -2.00
C TYR A 146 -7.83 -19.38 -2.76
N GLY A 147 -8.41 -19.67 -3.93
CA GLY A 147 -8.10 -20.88 -4.71
C GLY A 147 -6.78 -20.80 -5.48
N ALA A 148 -6.38 -19.60 -5.93
CA ALA A 148 -5.13 -19.38 -6.64
C ALA A 148 -4.08 -18.61 -5.83
N GLY A 149 -4.40 -18.15 -4.62
CA GLY A 149 -3.46 -17.43 -3.75
C GLY A 149 -2.96 -16.10 -4.33
N LEU A 150 -3.77 -15.44 -5.16
CA LEU A 150 -3.44 -14.13 -5.70
C LEU A 150 -3.61 -13.05 -4.63
N ARG A 151 -2.78 -11.98 -4.72
CA ARG A 151 -3.07 -10.75 -3.97
C ARG A 151 -4.22 -10.01 -4.63
N ILE A 152 -4.97 -9.24 -3.85
CA ILE A 152 -6.12 -8.47 -4.40
C ILE A 152 -5.72 -7.60 -5.60
N ALA A 153 -4.55 -6.94 -5.55
CA ALA A 153 -4.08 -6.13 -6.67
C ALA A 153 -3.72 -6.96 -7.91
N GLU A 154 -3.27 -8.20 -7.73
CA GLU A 154 -2.98 -9.13 -8.83
C GLU A 154 -4.29 -9.63 -9.46
N ALA A 155 -5.26 -10.02 -8.66
CA ALA A 155 -6.58 -10.44 -9.15
C ALA A 155 -7.29 -9.30 -9.90
N LEU A 156 -7.30 -8.08 -9.35
CA LEU A 156 -7.92 -6.91 -9.97
C LEU A 156 -7.14 -6.32 -11.16
N SER A 157 -5.92 -6.78 -11.42
CA SER A 157 -5.13 -6.38 -12.60
C SER A 157 -5.37 -7.27 -13.82
N LEU A 158 -6.13 -8.36 -13.68
CA LEU A 158 -6.51 -9.19 -14.80
C LEU A 158 -7.41 -8.42 -15.77
N THR A 159 -7.19 -8.60 -17.04
CA THR A 159 -7.92 -7.94 -18.12
C THR A 159 -8.75 -8.96 -18.91
N THR A 160 -9.57 -8.49 -19.84
CA THR A 160 -10.32 -9.36 -20.74
C THR A 160 -9.41 -10.27 -21.58
N ALA A 161 -8.15 -9.86 -21.83
CA ALA A 161 -7.17 -10.72 -22.50
C ALA A 161 -6.76 -11.93 -21.64
N ASP A 162 -6.87 -11.80 -20.31
CA ASP A 162 -6.58 -12.87 -19.34
C ASP A 162 -7.82 -13.70 -18.99
N ALA A 163 -9.00 -13.37 -19.53
CA ALA A 163 -10.28 -13.98 -19.17
C ALA A 163 -10.34 -15.48 -19.47
N ALA A 164 -9.70 -15.92 -20.55
CA ALA A 164 -9.55 -17.34 -20.87
C ALA A 164 -8.42 -17.98 -20.06
N LEU A 165 -8.66 -18.16 -18.74
CA LEU A 165 -7.68 -18.75 -17.84
C LEU A 165 -7.35 -20.20 -18.24
N GLY A 166 -6.05 -20.47 -18.47
CA GLY A 166 -5.54 -21.83 -18.64
C GLY A 166 -5.36 -22.57 -17.30
N GLU A 167 -4.65 -23.69 -17.33
CA GLU A 167 -4.27 -24.42 -16.11
C GLU A 167 -3.28 -23.66 -15.23
N THR A 168 -2.59 -22.68 -15.79
CA THR A 168 -1.63 -21.84 -15.11
C THR A 168 -1.79 -20.38 -15.52
N LEU A 169 -1.45 -19.47 -14.60
CA LEU A 169 -1.43 -18.02 -14.81
C LEU A 169 -0.07 -17.46 -14.44
N LEU A 170 0.51 -16.66 -15.33
CA LEU A 170 1.73 -15.90 -15.02
C LEU A 170 1.36 -14.59 -14.31
N VAL A 171 1.72 -14.48 -13.05
CA VAL A 171 1.39 -13.33 -12.21
C VAL A 171 2.62 -12.48 -11.96
N THR A 172 2.51 -11.17 -12.20
CA THR A 172 3.56 -10.20 -11.88
C THR A 172 3.28 -9.55 -10.52
N GLY A 173 4.12 -9.84 -9.56
CA GLY A 173 3.98 -9.36 -8.19
C GLY A 173 4.82 -8.11 -7.89
N LYS A 174 4.96 -7.81 -6.61
CA LYS A 174 5.70 -6.64 -6.11
C LYS A 174 7.15 -6.64 -6.62
N GLY A 175 7.56 -5.50 -7.21
CA GLY A 175 8.91 -5.31 -7.73
C GLY A 175 9.16 -5.99 -9.09
N GLY A 176 8.10 -6.28 -9.86
CA GLY A 176 8.20 -6.90 -11.18
C GLY A 176 8.56 -8.39 -11.15
N LYS A 177 8.55 -9.04 -9.99
CA LYS A 177 8.82 -10.47 -9.87
C LYS A 177 7.65 -11.26 -10.42
N GLN A 178 7.92 -12.18 -11.32
CA GLN A 178 6.93 -13.08 -11.91
C GLN A 178 6.91 -14.43 -11.20
N ARG A 179 5.72 -15.01 -11.12
CA ARG A 179 5.52 -16.40 -10.69
C ARG A 179 4.39 -17.04 -11.51
N VAL A 180 4.52 -18.34 -11.73
CA VAL A 180 3.45 -19.15 -12.30
C VAL A 180 2.59 -19.68 -11.15
N VAL A 181 1.26 -19.57 -11.31
CA VAL A 181 0.28 -20.01 -10.32
C VAL A 181 -0.63 -21.04 -10.99
N PRO A 182 -0.82 -22.24 -10.41
CA PRO A 182 -1.80 -23.19 -10.90
C PRO A 182 -3.22 -22.66 -10.66
N ILE A 183 -4.09 -22.86 -11.63
CA ILE A 183 -5.48 -22.40 -11.57
C ILE A 183 -6.41 -23.62 -11.55
N LEU A 184 -7.16 -23.74 -10.46
CA LEU A 184 -8.14 -24.81 -10.29
C LEU A 184 -9.32 -24.64 -11.26
N PRO A 185 -9.97 -25.72 -11.72
CA PRO A 185 -11.14 -25.64 -12.60
C PRO A 185 -12.23 -24.71 -12.07
N VAL A 186 -12.57 -24.81 -10.78
CA VAL A 186 -13.59 -23.96 -10.13
C VAL A 186 -13.28 -22.45 -10.23
N VAL A 187 -12.01 -22.06 -10.27
CA VAL A 187 -11.58 -20.65 -10.43
C VAL A 187 -11.78 -20.23 -11.89
N ARG A 188 -11.41 -21.09 -12.85
CA ARG A 188 -11.60 -20.82 -14.28
C ARG A 188 -13.08 -20.64 -14.62
N ASP A 189 -13.91 -21.56 -14.11
CA ASP A 189 -15.36 -21.55 -14.35
C ASP A 189 -16.00 -20.28 -13.78
N ALA A 190 -15.59 -19.84 -12.61
CA ALA A 190 -16.11 -18.61 -12.00
C ALA A 190 -15.67 -17.35 -12.75
N VAL A 191 -14.46 -17.30 -13.29
CA VAL A 191 -14.01 -16.17 -14.12
C VAL A 191 -14.74 -16.17 -15.45
N ALA A 192 -14.96 -17.33 -16.08
CA ALA A 192 -15.73 -17.44 -17.31
C ALA A 192 -17.19 -16.98 -17.10
N ASP A 193 -17.86 -17.46 -16.04
CA ASP A 193 -19.22 -17.04 -15.66
C ASP A 193 -19.34 -15.51 -15.48
N TYR A 194 -18.35 -14.89 -14.83
CA TYR A 194 -18.30 -13.42 -14.70
C TYR A 194 -18.18 -12.71 -16.07
N VAL A 195 -17.30 -13.19 -16.93
CA VAL A 195 -17.08 -12.58 -18.25
C VAL A 195 -18.32 -12.70 -19.15
N GLU A 196 -19.07 -13.81 -19.05
CA GLU A 196 -20.32 -14.01 -19.81
C GLU A 196 -21.45 -13.10 -19.35
N ARG A 197 -21.43 -12.65 -18.08
CA ARG A 197 -22.48 -11.78 -17.51
C ARG A 197 -22.19 -10.29 -17.61
N GLN A 198 -21.01 -9.88 -18.05
CA GLN A 198 -20.60 -8.49 -18.18
C GLN A 198 -21.07 -7.88 -19.52
#